data_af966d6ab55541f2831cf161223d907d
#
_entry.id   af966d6ab55541f2831cf161223d907d
#
_cell.length_a   1.000
_cell.length_b   1.000
_cell.length_c   1.000
_cell.angle_alpha   90.00
_cell.angle_beta   90.00
_cell.angle_gamma   90.00
#
_symmetry.space_group_name_H-M   'P 1'
#
loop_
_entity.id
_entity.type
_entity.pdbx_description
1 polymer ?
#
loop_
_entity_poly.entity_id
_entity_poly.type
_entity_poly.pdbx_seq_one_letter_code
_entity_poly.pdbx_strand_id
1 'polypeptide(L)'
;MESVTWSHLGHPVHAVVDRPEAADPESPALLLVHGFGASTDHWRHNIPVLARSHDVHALDLLGFGRSAKPAGLAYGGALWRDQLVAYVRECIGRPTVIAGNSLGGFAALAAGAALKQECAGVVLLNAAGPFSDEQQPPQGWGAIARQSIGSALLSSPVLQRLLFENLRRPATIRRTLNQVYVDKSNVDEALVESIRRPSLDPGAFGVFRTVFDIPRGQPLDELFAELTAPLLLLWGIRDPWINAAGRRATFQRHAPSFTTEVVLEAGHCPHDEVPDQVNGALLDWLKRPEVSQSTGLVAGQS
;
A
#
# COMPACT_ATOMS: atom_id res chain seq x y z
N MET A 1 -0.09 20.27 -5.87
CA MET A 1 0.63 18.97 -5.77
C MET A 1 2.13 19.23 -5.94
N GLU A 2 2.93 18.88 -4.93
CA GLU A 2 4.38 19.12 -4.84
C GLU A 2 5.11 17.78 -4.71
N SER A 3 6.26 17.65 -5.39
CA SER A 3 7.18 16.50 -5.26
C SER A 3 8.21 16.83 -4.19
N VAL A 4 8.32 15.98 -3.17
CA VAL A 4 9.19 16.18 -2.01
C VAL A 4 10.17 15.02 -1.91
N THR A 5 11.39 15.31 -1.47
CA THR A 5 12.38 14.28 -1.11
C THR A 5 12.69 14.36 0.38
N TRP A 6 12.48 13.26 1.07
CA TRP A 6 12.83 13.05 2.48
C TRP A 6 13.95 12.01 2.58
N SER A 7 14.60 11.89 3.72
CA SER A 7 15.66 10.90 3.93
C SER A 7 15.26 9.89 5.01
N HIS A 8 15.28 8.61 4.70
CA HIS A 8 15.09 7.53 5.66
C HIS A 8 16.27 6.56 5.64
N LEU A 9 16.84 6.27 6.81
CA LEU A 9 18.05 5.46 6.93
C LEU A 9 19.23 5.95 6.04
N GLY A 10 19.32 7.27 5.80
CA GLY A 10 20.33 7.88 4.92
C GLY A 10 20.04 7.72 3.42
N HIS A 11 18.86 7.24 3.03
CA HIS A 11 18.47 7.05 1.64
C HIS A 11 17.35 8.00 1.22
N PRO A 12 17.41 8.59 0.02
CA PRO A 12 16.35 9.47 -0.48
C PRO A 12 15.06 8.69 -0.72
N VAL A 13 13.98 9.25 -0.19
CA VAL A 13 12.60 8.76 -0.32
C VAL A 13 11.78 9.84 -1.01
N HIS A 14 11.09 9.45 -2.05
CA HIS A 14 10.18 10.33 -2.79
C HIS A 14 8.79 10.33 -2.17
N ALA A 15 8.22 11.51 -2.04
CA ALA A 15 6.83 11.71 -1.66
C ALA A 15 6.17 12.75 -2.56
N VAL A 16 4.85 12.68 -2.65
CA VAL A 16 4.00 13.70 -3.25
C VAL A 16 3.11 14.26 -2.15
N VAL A 17 3.03 15.58 -2.07
CA VAL A 17 2.21 16.30 -1.09
C VAL A 17 1.27 17.22 -1.82
N ASP A 18 0.00 17.19 -1.46
CA ASP A 18 -1.02 18.10 -1.97
C ASP A 18 -1.92 18.55 -0.83
N ARG A 19 -2.08 19.86 -0.65
CA ARG A 19 -2.76 20.46 0.49
C ARG A 19 -3.83 21.43 0.01
N PRO A 20 -5.02 21.46 0.64
CA PRO A 20 -6.00 22.51 0.37
C PRO A 20 -5.46 23.86 0.85
N GLU A 21 -5.88 24.97 0.19
CA GLU A 21 -5.51 26.33 0.60
C GLU A 21 -5.96 26.66 2.03
N ALA A 22 -7.08 26.07 2.46
CA ALA A 22 -7.64 26.20 3.81
C ALA A 22 -7.78 24.81 4.45
N ALA A 23 -6.67 24.14 4.71
CA ALA A 23 -6.68 22.89 5.47
C ALA A 23 -7.12 23.17 6.91
N ASP A 24 -8.07 22.41 7.41
CA ASP A 24 -8.34 22.36 8.85
C ASP A 24 -7.16 21.65 9.54
N PRO A 25 -6.39 22.36 10.37
CA PRO A 25 -5.24 21.77 11.07
C PRO A 25 -5.64 20.66 12.05
N GLU A 26 -6.89 20.66 12.50
CA GLU A 26 -7.44 19.65 13.41
C GLU A 26 -7.90 18.38 12.68
N SER A 27 -8.10 18.44 11.36
CA SER A 27 -8.41 17.25 10.58
C SER A 27 -7.20 16.34 10.43
N PRO A 28 -7.37 15.01 10.47
CA PRO A 28 -6.26 14.07 10.23
C PRO A 28 -5.71 14.23 8.81
N ALA A 29 -4.39 14.09 8.68
CA ALA A 29 -3.75 13.98 7.38
C ALA A 29 -4.01 12.61 6.75
N LEU A 30 -3.84 12.51 5.44
CA LEU A 30 -3.91 11.25 4.70
C LEU A 30 -2.52 10.84 4.21
N LEU A 31 -2.13 9.60 4.45
CA LEU A 31 -0.94 8.99 3.87
C LEU A 31 -1.34 7.82 2.96
N LEU A 32 -1.07 7.95 1.67
CA LEU A 32 -1.41 6.97 0.64
C LEU A 32 -0.19 6.10 0.31
N VAL A 33 -0.35 4.78 0.36
CA VAL A 33 0.73 3.80 0.22
C VAL A 33 0.41 2.83 -0.92
N HIS A 34 1.28 2.82 -1.93
CA HIS A 34 1.11 2.00 -3.14
C HIS A 34 1.42 0.51 -2.90
N GLY A 35 0.96 -0.35 -3.83
CA GLY A 35 1.24 -1.78 -3.86
C GLY A 35 2.62 -2.13 -4.43
N PHE A 36 2.91 -3.43 -4.50
CA PHE A 36 4.16 -3.94 -5.07
C PHE A 36 4.36 -3.51 -6.52
N GLY A 37 5.54 -3.00 -6.84
CA GLY A 37 5.93 -2.58 -8.19
C GLY A 37 5.28 -1.28 -8.69
N ALA A 38 4.40 -0.68 -7.90
CA ALA A 38 3.78 0.61 -8.18
C ALA A 38 4.58 1.79 -7.57
N SER A 39 3.98 2.97 -7.57
CA SER A 39 4.52 4.21 -7.01
C SER A 39 3.38 5.14 -6.60
N THR A 40 3.73 6.33 -6.10
CA THR A 40 2.78 7.42 -5.84
C THR A 40 1.90 7.76 -7.04
N ASP A 41 2.39 7.54 -8.28
CA ASP A 41 1.62 7.76 -9.52
C ASP A 41 0.36 6.89 -9.61
N HIS A 42 0.29 5.78 -8.86
CA HIS A 42 -0.90 4.92 -8.82
C HIS A 42 -2.09 5.55 -8.08
N TRP A 43 -1.85 6.64 -7.35
CA TRP A 43 -2.86 7.43 -6.68
C TRP A 43 -3.30 8.67 -7.46
N ARG A 44 -2.96 8.74 -8.76
CA ARG A 44 -3.18 9.86 -9.70
C ARG A 44 -4.61 10.39 -9.74
N HIS A 45 -5.60 9.52 -9.53
CA HIS A 45 -7.03 9.87 -9.53
C HIS A 45 -7.59 10.15 -8.14
N ASN A 46 -6.81 9.91 -7.08
CA ASN A 46 -7.24 10.07 -5.70
C ASN A 46 -6.67 11.35 -5.09
N ILE A 47 -5.37 11.59 -5.23
CA ILE A 47 -4.69 12.76 -4.65
C ILE A 47 -5.44 14.07 -4.96
N PRO A 48 -5.74 14.42 -6.24
CA PRO A 48 -6.36 15.70 -6.54
C PRO A 48 -7.78 15.88 -5.99
N VAL A 49 -8.48 14.77 -5.74
CA VAL A 49 -9.84 14.78 -5.18
C VAL A 49 -9.79 14.93 -3.68
N LEU A 50 -8.97 14.12 -3.01
CA LEU A 50 -8.84 14.10 -1.56
C LEU A 50 -8.20 15.40 -1.03
N ALA A 51 -7.25 15.96 -1.78
CA ALA A 51 -6.56 17.21 -1.43
C ALA A 51 -7.45 18.46 -1.47
N ARG A 52 -8.68 18.36 -1.95
CA ARG A 52 -9.65 19.48 -1.86
C ARG A 52 -10.06 19.77 -0.42
N SER A 53 -9.96 18.77 0.46
CA SER A 53 -10.43 18.88 1.85
C SER A 53 -9.46 18.35 2.89
N HIS A 54 -8.41 17.63 2.50
CA HIS A 54 -7.46 17.02 3.42
C HIS A 54 -6.02 17.28 2.98
N ASP A 55 -5.10 17.29 3.95
CA ASP A 55 -3.66 17.28 3.68
C ASP A 55 -3.28 15.85 3.24
N VAL A 56 -2.92 15.71 1.97
CA VAL A 56 -2.67 14.40 1.35
C VAL A 56 -1.19 14.24 1.07
N HIS A 57 -0.64 13.16 1.59
CA HIS A 57 0.70 12.68 1.30
C HIS A 57 0.61 11.32 0.58
N ALA A 58 1.44 11.10 -0.41
CA ALA A 58 1.66 9.79 -0.99
C ALA A 58 3.16 9.50 -0.96
N LEU A 59 3.56 8.27 -0.60
CA LEU A 59 4.95 7.92 -0.36
C LEU A 59 5.37 6.75 -1.25
N ASP A 60 6.52 6.89 -1.92
CA ASP A 60 7.18 5.76 -2.56
C ASP A 60 7.95 4.96 -1.51
N LEU A 61 7.57 3.70 -1.31
CA LEU A 61 8.29 2.81 -0.40
C LEU A 61 9.73 2.61 -0.87
N LEU A 62 10.70 2.51 0.05
CA LEU A 62 12.07 2.14 -0.30
C LEU A 62 12.08 0.87 -1.15
N GLY A 63 12.82 0.90 -2.24
CA GLY A 63 12.84 -0.16 -3.23
C GLY A 63 11.90 0.07 -4.42
N PHE A 64 10.95 1.01 -4.34
CA PHE A 64 9.92 1.25 -5.37
C PHE A 64 9.89 2.71 -5.82
N GLY A 65 9.11 2.95 -6.87
CA GLY A 65 8.87 4.28 -7.41
C GLY A 65 10.17 5.05 -7.65
N ARG A 66 10.18 6.32 -7.28
CA ARG A 66 11.33 7.22 -7.35
C ARG A 66 12.21 7.17 -6.09
N SER A 67 11.82 6.40 -5.07
CA SER A 67 12.62 6.17 -3.87
C SER A 67 13.85 5.33 -4.17
N ALA A 68 14.89 5.49 -3.35
CA ALA A 68 16.15 4.76 -3.47
C ALA A 68 15.94 3.24 -3.41
N LYS A 69 16.84 2.53 -4.09
CA LYS A 69 16.86 1.07 -4.19
C LYS A 69 18.22 0.50 -3.73
N PRO A 70 18.67 0.85 -2.49
CA PRO A 70 19.99 0.47 -2.02
C PRO A 70 20.12 -1.04 -1.88
N ALA A 71 21.32 -1.55 -2.19
CA ALA A 71 21.69 -2.92 -1.89
C ALA A 71 21.89 -3.11 -0.38
N GLY A 72 21.62 -4.31 0.12
CA GLY A 72 21.89 -4.67 1.52
C GLY A 72 20.78 -4.32 2.52
N LEU A 73 19.70 -3.65 2.11
CA LEU A 73 18.52 -3.53 2.95
C LEU A 73 17.71 -4.83 2.97
N ALA A 74 17.20 -5.17 4.15
CA ALA A 74 16.23 -6.25 4.30
C ALA A 74 14.84 -5.72 3.91
N TYR A 75 14.56 -5.69 2.60
CA TYR A 75 13.25 -5.29 2.10
C TYR A 75 12.15 -6.20 2.66
N GLY A 76 11.14 -5.62 3.27
CA GLY A 76 10.04 -6.37 3.89
C GLY A 76 9.16 -5.51 4.78
N GLY A 77 8.19 -6.16 5.42
CA GLY A 77 7.16 -5.48 6.20
C GLY A 77 7.69 -4.58 7.32
N ALA A 78 8.75 -5.00 8.02
CA ALA A 78 9.35 -4.20 9.08
C ALA A 78 9.98 -2.90 8.55
N LEU A 79 10.75 -2.97 7.44
CA LEU A 79 11.34 -1.79 6.82
C LEU A 79 10.27 -0.77 6.42
N TRP A 80 9.21 -1.24 5.75
CA TRP A 80 8.16 -0.33 5.25
C TRP A 80 7.29 0.21 6.38
N ARG A 81 6.98 -0.61 7.41
CA ARG A 81 6.34 -0.11 8.64
C ARG A 81 7.14 1.04 9.25
N ASP A 82 8.44 0.81 9.47
CA ASP A 82 9.32 1.79 10.13
C ASP A 82 9.47 3.06 9.28
N GLN A 83 9.52 2.92 7.96
CA GLN A 83 9.52 4.04 7.02
C GLN A 83 8.24 4.89 7.15
N LEU A 84 7.06 4.26 7.18
CA LEU A 84 5.78 4.98 7.31
C LEU A 84 5.66 5.66 8.67
N VAL A 85 6.03 4.97 9.76
CA VAL A 85 6.03 5.54 11.11
C VAL A 85 6.93 6.77 11.20
N ALA A 86 8.16 6.67 10.68
CA ALA A 86 9.09 7.79 10.68
C ALA A 86 8.55 8.96 9.82
N TYR A 87 7.97 8.68 8.66
CA TYR A 87 7.40 9.72 7.80
C TYR A 87 6.23 10.47 8.46
N VAL A 88 5.34 9.74 9.14
CA VAL A 88 4.24 10.36 9.90
C VAL A 88 4.79 11.30 10.97
N ARG A 89 5.78 10.86 11.74
CA ARG A 89 6.35 11.64 12.85
C ARG A 89 7.20 12.82 12.40
N GLU A 90 8.01 12.64 11.38
CA GLU A 90 9.00 13.64 10.95
C GLU A 90 8.46 14.63 9.91
N CYS A 91 7.53 14.19 9.03
CA CYS A 91 7.07 14.98 7.90
C CYS A 91 5.63 15.46 8.03
N ILE A 92 4.75 14.64 8.64
CA ILE A 92 3.34 15.00 8.83
C ILE A 92 3.12 15.66 10.19
N GLY A 93 3.59 15.05 11.28
CA GLY A 93 3.60 15.62 12.64
C GLY A 93 2.23 15.77 13.30
N ARG A 94 1.20 15.04 12.83
CA ARG A 94 -0.17 15.04 13.38
C ARG A 94 -0.86 13.70 13.14
N PRO A 95 -2.00 13.42 13.82
CA PRO A 95 -2.76 12.20 13.60
C PRO A 95 -3.05 11.97 12.12
N THR A 96 -2.82 10.75 11.65
CA THR A 96 -2.80 10.43 10.22
C THR A 96 -3.64 9.19 9.94
N VAL A 97 -4.50 9.28 8.93
CA VAL A 97 -5.13 8.11 8.31
C VAL A 97 -4.19 7.54 7.26
N ILE A 98 -3.88 6.25 7.35
CA ILE A 98 -2.96 5.58 6.43
C ILE A 98 -3.76 4.64 5.53
N ALA A 99 -3.78 4.93 4.24
CA ALA A 99 -4.48 4.12 3.23
C ALA A 99 -3.49 3.37 2.35
N GLY A 100 -3.67 2.07 2.17
CA GLY A 100 -2.74 1.28 1.37
C GLY A 100 -3.42 0.19 0.53
N ASN A 101 -2.87 -0.03 -0.68
CA ASN A 101 -3.31 -1.09 -1.58
C ASN A 101 -2.34 -2.27 -1.51
N SER A 102 -2.88 -3.50 -1.44
CA SER A 102 -2.10 -4.74 -1.52
C SER A 102 -0.95 -4.78 -0.49
N LEU A 103 0.31 -4.79 -0.92
CA LEU A 103 1.51 -4.68 -0.06
C LEU A 103 1.48 -3.40 0.78
N GLY A 104 1.06 -2.28 0.17
CA GLY A 104 0.90 -1.01 0.87
C GLY A 104 -0.16 -1.08 1.97
N GLY A 105 -1.20 -1.88 1.79
CA GLY A 105 -2.20 -2.16 2.82
C GLY A 105 -1.61 -2.90 4.03
N PHE A 106 -0.77 -3.90 3.79
CA PHE A 106 -0.02 -4.55 4.85
C PHE A 106 0.88 -3.56 5.63
N ALA A 107 1.64 -2.74 4.89
CA ALA A 107 2.51 -1.74 5.51
C ALA A 107 1.71 -0.67 6.28
N ALA A 108 0.56 -0.24 5.74
CA ALA A 108 -0.35 0.71 6.39
C ALA A 108 -0.91 0.17 7.71
N LEU A 109 -1.35 -1.09 7.73
CA LEU A 109 -1.85 -1.75 8.96
C LEU A 109 -0.74 -1.87 10.00
N ALA A 110 0.45 -2.33 9.60
CA ALA A 110 1.58 -2.48 10.50
C ALA A 110 2.04 -1.13 11.08
N ALA A 111 2.05 -0.06 10.25
CA ALA A 111 2.36 1.28 10.71
C ALA A 111 1.28 1.85 11.65
N GLY A 112 -0.01 1.65 11.31
CA GLY A 112 -1.13 2.08 12.15
C GLY A 112 -1.13 1.42 13.53
N ALA A 113 -0.85 0.12 13.59
CA ALA A 113 -0.70 -0.61 14.83
C ALA A 113 0.47 -0.08 15.68
N ALA A 114 1.59 0.29 15.05
CA ALA A 114 2.77 0.84 15.74
C ALA A 114 2.61 2.29 16.19
N LEU A 115 1.88 3.11 15.44
CA LEU A 115 1.65 4.53 15.74
C LEU A 115 0.69 4.76 16.90
N LYS A 116 -0.20 3.81 17.20
CA LYS A 116 -1.18 3.92 18.29
C LYS A 116 -2.03 5.19 18.14
N GLN A 117 -1.91 6.13 19.09
CA GLN A 117 -2.68 7.37 19.14
C GLN A 117 -2.36 8.36 18.00
N GLU A 118 -1.19 8.22 17.37
CA GLU A 118 -0.81 9.01 16.19
C GLU A 118 -1.52 8.52 14.91
N CYS A 119 -2.16 7.33 14.95
CA CYS A 119 -2.97 6.79 13.87
C CYS A 119 -4.43 7.20 14.05
N ALA A 120 -4.95 8.02 13.15
CA ALA A 120 -6.36 8.42 13.12
C ALA A 120 -7.26 7.37 12.45
N GLY A 121 -6.69 6.46 11.68
CA GLY A 121 -7.40 5.38 11.01
C GLY A 121 -6.54 4.63 10.00
N VAL A 122 -6.99 3.45 9.63
CA VAL A 122 -6.34 2.62 8.60
C VAL A 122 -7.34 2.25 7.52
N VAL A 123 -6.92 2.34 6.26
CA VAL A 123 -7.73 1.96 5.10
C VAL A 123 -6.99 0.90 4.30
N LEU A 124 -7.61 -0.25 4.12
CA LEU A 124 -7.04 -1.40 3.43
C LEU A 124 -7.77 -1.66 2.11
N LEU A 125 -7.08 -1.52 0.99
CA LEU A 125 -7.59 -1.80 -0.34
C LEU A 125 -7.00 -3.12 -0.84
N ASN A 126 -7.79 -4.19 -0.89
CA ASN A 126 -7.34 -5.52 -1.30
C ASN A 126 -5.99 -5.90 -0.65
N ALA A 127 -5.88 -5.72 0.67
CA ALA A 127 -4.60 -5.84 1.37
C ALA A 127 -4.04 -7.26 1.34
N ALA A 128 -2.72 -7.35 1.12
CA ALA A 128 -1.94 -8.56 1.25
C ALA A 128 -1.54 -8.81 2.71
N GLY A 129 -0.99 -9.99 2.99
CA GLY A 129 -0.43 -10.37 4.29
C GLY A 129 -0.94 -11.72 4.78
N PRO A 130 -0.20 -12.43 5.62
CA PRO A 130 -0.60 -13.73 6.17
C PRO A 130 -1.56 -13.56 7.35
N PHE A 131 -2.33 -14.60 7.64
CA PHE A 131 -2.99 -14.81 8.93
C PHE A 131 -2.33 -15.98 9.67
N SER A 132 -2.37 -15.98 10.99
CA SER A 132 -1.73 -17.02 11.81
C SER A 132 -2.42 -18.37 11.69
N ASP A 133 -3.74 -18.39 11.44
CA ASP A 133 -4.55 -19.60 11.27
C ASP A 133 -4.56 -20.17 9.84
N GLU A 134 -3.95 -19.48 8.88
CA GLU A 134 -3.80 -20.00 7.53
C GLU A 134 -2.79 -21.15 7.51
N GLN A 135 -3.27 -22.40 7.45
CA GLN A 135 -2.45 -23.58 7.15
C GLN A 135 -1.95 -23.49 5.72
N GLN A 136 -0.64 -23.29 5.55
CA GLN A 136 -0.10 -22.72 4.31
C GLN A 136 0.77 -23.64 3.51
N PRO A 137 0.60 -23.61 2.17
CA PRO A 137 1.75 -23.40 1.28
C PRO A 137 2.12 -21.92 1.27
N PRO A 138 3.40 -21.54 1.08
CA PRO A 138 3.87 -20.17 1.18
C PRO A 138 3.16 -19.25 0.18
N GLN A 139 2.28 -18.36 0.66
CA GLN A 139 1.61 -17.33 -0.14
C GLN A 139 2.39 -16.02 -0.06
N GLY A 140 3.37 -15.90 -0.91
CA GLY A 140 3.96 -14.64 -1.31
C GLY A 140 4.09 -14.68 -2.82
N TRP A 141 4.31 -13.56 -3.46
CA TRP A 141 4.62 -13.50 -4.89
C TRP A 141 5.69 -14.51 -5.30
N GLY A 142 6.69 -14.75 -4.44
CA GLY A 142 7.71 -15.76 -4.62
C GLY A 142 7.19 -17.20 -4.58
N ALA A 143 6.11 -17.49 -3.87
CA ALA A 143 5.53 -18.83 -3.83
C ALA A 143 4.70 -19.15 -5.07
N ILE A 144 3.93 -18.17 -5.57
CA ILE A 144 3.22 -18.28 -6.85
C ILE A 144 4.25 -18.50 -7.97
N ALA A 145 5.35 -17.76 -7.95
CA ALA A 145 6.44 -17.95 -8.89
C ALA A 145 7.16 -19.32 -8.70
N ARG A 146 7.38 -19.78 -7.46
CA ARG A 146 7.98 -21.11 -7.18
C ARG A 146 7.07 -22.26 -7.58
N GLN A 147 5.77 -22.14 -7.43
CA GLN A 147 4.81 -23.18 -7.79
C GLN A 147 4.64 -23.28 -9.32
N SER A 148 4.79 -22.16 -10.05
CA SER A 148 4.67 -22.10 -11.51
C SER A 148 5.99 -22.37 -12.25
N ILE A 149 7.13 -22.16 -11.61
CA ILE A 149 8.47 -22.31 -12.20
C ILE A 149 9.29 -23.12 -11.19
N GLY A 150 9.71 -24.32 -11.54
CA GLY A 150 10.40 -25.24 -10.62
C GLY A 150 11.49 -24.56 -9.79
N SER A 151 11.64 -24.95 -8.54
CA SER A 151 12.49 -24.30 -7.53
C SER A 151 13.96 -24.07 -7.96
N ALA A 152 14.50 -24.95 -8.80
CA ALA A 152 15.85 -24.83 -9.37
C ALA A 152 16.00 -23.65 -10.34
N LEU A 153 14.91 -23.24 -11.02
CA LEU A 153 14.91 -22.12 -11.96
C LEU A 153 15.02 -20.78 -11.21
N LEU A 154 14.36 -20.66 -10.06
CA LEU A 154 14.32 -19.43 -9.26
C LEU A 154 15.58 -19.21 -8.42
N SER A 155 16.40 -20.24 -8.22
CA SER A 155 17.70 -20.11 -7.55
C SER A 155 18.82 -19.57 -8.45
N SER A 156 18.64 -19.59 -9.79
CA SER A 156 19.63 -19.09 -10.74
C SER A 156 19.55 -17.55 -10.90
N PRO A 157 20.60 -16.77 -10.57
CA PRO A 157 20.61 -15.33 -10.77
C PRO A 157 20.39 -14.91 -12.25
N VAL A 158 20.85 -15.74 -13.19
CA VAL A 158 20.66 -15.49 -14.63
C VAL A 158 19.19 -15.60 -15.01
N LEU A 159 18.51 -16.63 -14.53
CA LEU A 159 17.08 -16.82 -14.81
C LEU A 159 16.21 -15.77 -14.11
N GLN A 160 16.55 -15.39 -12.89
CA GLN A 160 15.90 -14.25 -12.20
C GLN A 160 16.07 -12.97 -13.01
N ARG A 161 17.26 -12.74 -13.59
CA ARG A 161 17.51 -11.57 -14.44
C ARG A 161 16.66 -11.60 -15.71
N LEU A 162 16.60 -12.75 -16.39
CA LEU A 162 15.77 -12.90 -17.60
C LEU A 162 14.29 -12.72 -17.29
N LEU A 163 13.82 -13.25 -16.16
CA LEU A 163 12.46 -13.05 -15.69
C LEU A 163 12.18 -11.57 -15.44
N PHE A 164 13.06 -10.88 -14.71
CA PHE A 164 12.94 -9.45 -14.45
C PHE A 164 12.90 -8.62 -15.74
N GLU A 165 13.81 -8.89 -16.69
CA GLU A 165 13.84 -8.22 -18.00
C GLU A 165 12.54 -8.45 -18.79
N ASN A 166 11.93 -9.62 -18.67
CA ASN A 166 10.65 -9.90 -19.29
C ASN A 166 9.48 -9.17 -18.59
N LEU A 167 9.47 -9.17 -17.25
CA LEU A 167 8.39 -8.57 -16.47
C LEU A 167 8.32 -7.04 -16.65
N ARG A 168 9.46 -6.35 -16.82
CA ARG A 168 9.51 -4.91 -17.04
C ARG A 168 9.24 -4.45 -18.49
N ARG A 169 8.94 -5.39 -19.42
CA ARG A 169 8.55 -5.02 -20.80
C ARG A 169 7.15 -4.38 -20.79
N PRO A 170 6.93 -3.27 -21.53
CA PRO A 170 5.61 -2.63 -21.56
C PRO A 170 4.46 -3.59 -21.90
N ALA A 171 4.68 -4.49 -22.86
CA ALA A 171 3.68 -5.49 -23.25
C ALA A 171 3.34 -6.47 -22.12
N THR A 172 4.34 -6.87 -21.29
CA THR A 172 4.13 -7.75 -20.15
C THR A 172 3.41 -7.02 -19.02
N ILE A 173 3.83 -5.78 -18.72
CA ILE A 173 3.17 -4.93 -17.72
C ILE A 173 1.69 -4.74 -18.11
N ARG A 174 1.41 -4.33 -19.35
CA ARG A 174 0.04 -4.15 -19.84
C ARG A 174 -0.76 -5.44 -19.75
N ARG A 175 -0.18 -6.60 -20.11
CA ARG A 175 -0.86 -7.90 -19.98
C ARG A 175 -1.22 -8.19 -18.53
N THR A 176 -0.30 -7.93 -17.59
CA THR A 176 -0.53 -8.13 -16.15
C THR A 176 -1.63 -7.20 -15.64
N LEU A 177 -1.58 -5.91 -15.99
CA LEU A 177 -2.62 -4.95 -15.63
C LEU A 177 -4.00 -5.39 -16.17
N ASN A 178 -4.06 -5.82 -17.43
CA ASN A 178 -5.29 -6.33 -18.05
C ASN A 178 -5.84 -7.61 -17.37
N GLN A 179 -5.05 -8.30 -16.58
CA GLN A 179 -5.52 -9.44 -15.77
C GLN A 179 -6.12 -8.97 -14.45
N VAL A 180 -5.58 -7.93 -13.85
CA VAL A 180 -5.95 -7.48 -12.50
C VAL A 180 -6.99 -6.36 -12.47
N TYR A 181 -7.24 -5.70 -13.61
CA TYR A 181 -8.32 -4.73 -13.79
C TYR A 181 -9.52 -5.39 -14.46
N VAL A 182 -10.72 -5.17 -13.94
CA VAL A 182 -11.99 -5.56 -14.58
C VAL A 182 -12.33 -4.55 -15.68
N ASP A 183 -12.39 -3.27 -15.31
CA ASP A 183 -12.44 -2.16 -16.25
C ASP A 183 -11.02 -1.77 -16.68
N LYS A 184 -10.73 -1.98 -17.95
CA LYS A 184 -9.40 -1.74 -18.53
C LYS A 184 -9.23 -0.33 -19.09
N SER A 185 -10.22 0.53 -18.96
CA SER A 185 -10.18 1.90 -19.51
C SER A 185 -9.02 2.72 -18.94
N ASN A 186 -8.67 2.48 -17.66
CA ASN A 186 -7.56 3.14 -16.98
C ASN A 186 -6.18 2.49 -17.23
N VAL A 187 -6.12 1.37 -17.99
CA VAL A 187 -4.84 0.73 -18.35
C VAL A 187 -4.24 1.45 -19.57
N ASP A 188 -3.85 2.69 -19.36
CA ASP A 188 -3.24 3.56 -20.37
C ASP A 188 -1.71 3.45 -20.42
N GLU A 189 -1.08 4.18 -21.37
CA GLU A 189 0.39 4.21 -21.49
C GLU A 189 1.06 4.86 -20.30
N ALA A 190 0.42 5.86 -19.69
CA ALA A 190 0.96 6.56 -18.52
C ALA A 190 1.08 5.60 -17.34
N LEU A 191 0.05 4.76 -17.08
CA LEU A 191 0.10 3.72 -16.05
C LEU A 191 1.19 2.68 -16.32
N VAL A 192 1.29 2.19 -17.55
CA VAL A 192 2.33 1.23 -17.95
C VAL A 192 3.73 1.81 -17.72
N GLU A 193 3.96 3.08 -18.12
CA GLU A 193 5.28 3.72 -17.96
C GLU A 193 5.58 4.07 -16.50
N SER A 194 4.58 4.42 -15.68
CA SER A 194 4.76 4.67 -14.26
C SER A 194 5.29 3.44 -13.49
N ILE A 195 4.92 2.24 -13.93
CA ILE A 195 5.41 0.96 -13.40
C ILE A 195 6.77 0.59 -14.01
N ARG A 196 6.92 0.81 -15.32
CA ARG A 196 8.14 0.46 -16.05
C ARG A 196 9.34 1.29 -15.63
N ARG A 197 9.16 2.63 -15.58
CA ARG A 197 10.24 3.58 -15.36
C ARG A 197 11.07 3.28 -14.11
N PRO A 198 10.48 3.04 -12.90
CA PRO A 198 11.23 2.69 -11.70
C PRO A 198 11.99 1.35 -11.80
N SER A 199 11.53 0.43 -12.65
CA SER A 199 12.20 -0.85 -12.87
C SER A 199 13.52 -0.73 -13.67
N LEU A 200 13.77 0.44 -14.27
CA LEU A 200 15.02 0.74 -15.00
C LEU A 200 16.11 1.31 -14.07
N ASP A 201 15.76 1.73 -12.87
CA ASP A 201 16.69 2.37 -11.95
C ASP A 201 17.77 1.39 -11.47
N PRO A 202 18.98 1.88 -11.16
CA PRO A 202 19.99 1.11 -10.46
C PRO A 202 19.42 0.51 -9.16
N GLY A 203 19.70 -0.78 -8.90
CA GLY A 203 19.21 -1.48 -7.72
C GLY A 203 17.84 -2.16 -7.89
N ALA A 204 17.01 -1.79 -8.87
CA ALA A 204 15.67 -2.36 -9.05
C ALA A 204 15.67 -3.89 -9.17
N PHE A 205 16.65 -4.47 -9.88
CA PHE A 205 16.81 -5.91 -9.94
C PHE A 205 17.19 -6.52 -8.58
N GLY A 206 17.99 -5.82 -7.78
CA GLY A 206 18.32 -6.23 -6.41
C GLY A 206 17.08 -6.34 -5.54
N VAL A 207 16.22 -5.31 -5.58
CA VAL A 207 14.91 -5.32 -4.88
C VAL A 207 14.02 -6.45 -5.37
N PHE A 208 13.91 -6.64 -6.70
CA PHE A 208 13.13 -7.74 -7.27
C PHE A 208 13.56 -9.10 -6.75
N ARG A 209 14.87 -9.33 -6.60
CA ARG A 209 15.39 -10.60 -6.06
C ARG A 209 14.92 -10.85 -4.63
N THR A 210 14.84 -9.81 -3.81
CA THR A 210 14.41 -9.97 -2.40
C THR A 210 12.96 -10.40 -2.27
N VAL A 211 12.11 -10.19 -3.29
CA VAL A 211 10.72 -10.66 -3.30
C VAL A 211 10.60 -12.16 -3.03
N PHE A 212 11.57 -12.94 -3.50
CA PHE A 212 11.58 -14.38 -3.31
C PHE A 212 12.00 -14.80 -1.89
N ASP A 213 12.61 -13.87 -1.15
CA ASP A 213 13.18 -14.08 0.19
C ASP A 213 12.55 -13.17 1.24
N ILE A 214 11.50 -12.38 0.88
CA ILE A 214 10.80 -11.52 1.86
C ILE A 214 10.29 -12.38 3.01
N PRO A 215 10.70 -12.12 4.25
CA PRO A 215 10.13 -12.75 5.42
C PRO A 215 8.62 -12.54 5.43
N ARG A 216 7.86 -13.55 5.84
CA ARG A 216 6.45 -13.35 6.16
C ARG A 216 6.40 -12.27 7.22
N GLY A 217 5.77 -11.16 6.96
CA GLY A 217 5.57 -10.13 7.98
C GLY A 217 4.80 -10.68 9.19
N GLN A 218 4.59 -9.86 10.19
CA GLN A 218 3.70 -10.16 11.30
C GLN A 218 2.31 -10.52 10.77
N PRO A 219 1.64 -11.57 11.27
CA PRO A 219 0.29 -11.93 10.86
C PRO A 219 -0.71 -10.77 11.01
N LEU A 220 -1.67 -10.68 10.07
CA LEU A 220 -2.65 -9.58 10.07
C LEU A 220 -3.56 -9.62 11.30
N ASP A 221 -3.92 -10.79 11.78
CA ASP A 221 -4.72 -10.95 12.99
C ASP A 221 -4.00 -10.44 14.25
N GLU A 222 -2.70 -10.61 14.36
CA GLU A 222 -1.89 -9.99 15.43
C GLU A 222 -1.87 -8.46 15.30
N LEU A 223 -1.68 -7.94 14.07
CA LEU A 223 -1.73 -6.50 13.81
C LEU A 223 -3.12 -5.91 14.11
N PHE A 224 -4.20 -6.63 13.80
CA PHE A 224 -5.56 -6.24 14.15
C PHE A 224 -5.78 -6.17 15.66
N ALA A 225 -5.20 -7.11 16.40
CA ALA A 225 -5.28 -7.10 17.87
C ALA A 225 -4.52 -5.91 18.50
N GLU A 226 -3.50 -5.40 17.82
CA GLU A 226 -2.74 -4.23 18.23
C GLU A 226 -3.33 -2.89 17.77
N LEU A 227 -4.21 -2.91 16.74
CA LEU A 227 -4.80 -1.71 16.17
C LEU A 227 -5.89 -1.14 17.07
N THR A 228 -5.75 0.13 17.44
CA THR A 228 -6.75 0.86 18.25
C THR A 228 -7.53 1.89 17.43
N ALA A 229 -7.06 2.21 16.22
CA ALA A 229 -7.67 3.18 15.33
C ALA A 229 -8.79 2.57 14.48
N PRO A 230 -9.79 3.36 14.03
CA PRO A 230 -10.82 2.93 13.09
C PRO A 230 -10.24 2.26 11.84
N LEU A 231 -10.93 1.24 11.33
CA LEU A 231 -10.51 0.46 10.17
C LEU A 231 -11.57 0.51 9.07
N LEU A 232 -11.14 0.84 7.84
CA LEU A 232 -11.95 0.74 6.63
C LEU A 232 -11.35 -0.34 5.71
N LEU A 233 -12.18 -1.30 5.31
CA LEU A 233 -11.86 -2.29 4.30
C LEU A 233 -12.55 -1.93 2.98
N LEU A 234 -11.80 -1.73 1.91
CA LEU A 234 -12.29 -1.52 0.56
C LEU A 234 -11.93 -2.74 -0.29
N TRP A 235 -12.94 -3.45 -0.77
CA TRP A 235 -12.76 -4.67 -1.54
C TRP A 235 -13.13 -4.49 -3.00
N GLY A 236 -12.16 -4.62 -3.90
CA GLY A 236 -12.42 -4.97 -5.30
C GLY A 236 -12.74 -6.46 -5.35
N ILE A 237 -14.04 -6.80 -5.42
CA ILE A 237 -14.50 -8.19 -5.24
C ILE A 237 -14.14 -9.10 -6.41
N ARG A 238 -13.78 -8.53 -7.56
CA ARG A 238 -13.37 -9.24 -8.78
C ARG A 238 -11.86 -9.43 -8.88
N ASP A 239 -11.11 -9.22 -7.79
CA ASP A 239 -9.65 -9.39 -7.73
C ASP A 239 -9.26 -10.85 -8.08
N PRO A 240 -8.48 -11.07 -9.14
CA PRO A 240 -8.08 -12.41 -9.54
C PRO A 240 -6.83 -12.93 -8.80
N TRP A 241 -6.10 -12.06 -8.11
CA TRP A 241 -4.86 -12.42 -7.44
C TRP A 241 -5.03 -12.85 -5.99
N ILE A 242 -5.92 -12.18 -5.30
CA ILE A 242 -6.34 -12.59 -3.98
C ILE A 242 -7.81 -13.04 -4.11
N ASN A 243 -8.10 -14.32 -3.97
CA ASN A 243 -9.49 -14.78 -3.91
C ASN A 243 -10.29 -13.87 -2.96
N ALA A 244 -10.81 -12.75 -3.49
CA ALA A 244 -11.37 -11.67 -2.69
C ALA A 244 -12.50 -12.16 -1.78
N ALA A 245 -13.33 -13.07 -2.24
CA ALA A 245 -14.43 -13.63 -1.45
C ALA A 245 -13.92 -14.45 -0.26
N GLY A 246 -12.98 -15.36 -0.48
CA GLY A 246 -12.36 -16.16 0.59
C GLY A 246 -11.53 -15.28 1.55
N ARG A 247 -10.78 -14.33 0.99
CA ARG A 247 -9.97 -13.40 1.77
C ARG A 247 -10.81 -12.51 2.66
N ARG A 248 -11.89 -11.94 2.11
CA ARG A 248 -12.88 -11.15 2.83
C ARG A 248 -13.46 -11.92 4.02
N ALA A 249 -13.83 -13.18 3.84
CA ALA A 249 -14.33 -14.02 4.92
C ALA A 249 -13.28 -14.23 6.04
N THR A 250 -11.99 -14.35 5.67
CA THR A 250 -10.90 -14.43 6.67
C THR A 250 -10.76 -13.11 7.43
N PHE A 251 -10.78 -11.97 6.72
CA PHE A 251 -10.76 -10.66 7.38
C PHE A 251 -11.93 -10.47 8.34
N GLN A 252 -13.14 -10.85 7.94
CA GLN A 252 -14.34 -10.73 8.78
C GLN A 252 -14.25 -11.54 10.09
N ARG A 253 -13.48 -12.64 10.11
CA ARG A 253 -13.27 -13.43 11.35
C ARG A 253 -12.31 -12.75 12.33
N HIS A 254 -11.35 -11.99 11.83
CA HIS A 254 -10.24 -11.44 12.61
C HIS A 254 -10.27 -9.92 12.77
N ALA A 255 -10.97 -9.22 11.89
CA ALA A 255 -11.04 -7.76 11.93
C ALA A 255 -11.74 -7.26 13.21
N PRO A 256 -11.26 -6.13 13.77
CA PRO A 256 -11.88 -5.52 14.96
C PRO A 256 -13.35 -5.16 14.73
N SER A 257 -14.15 -5.14 15.81
CA SER A 257 -15.59 -4.82 15.75
C SER A 257 -15.91 -3.40 15.24
N PHE A 258 -14.95 -2.50 15.30
CA PHE A 258 -15.05 -1.13 14.78
C PHE A 258 -14.69 -1.00 13.28
N THR A 259 -14.64 -2.12 12.56
CA THR A 259 -14.33 -2.15 11.14
C THR A 259 -15.54 -1.76 10.29
N THR A 260 -15.31 -0.87 9.33
CA THR A 260 -16.25 -0.58 8.25
C THR A 260 -15.81 -1.34 6.99
N GLU A 261 -16.77 -1.84 6.23
CA GLU A 261 -16.48 -2.56 4.99
C GLU A 261 -17.27 -1.96 3.82
N VAL A 262 -16.62 -1.79 2.67
CA VAL A 262 -17.22 -1.40 1.39
C VAL A 262 -16.75 -2.38 0.31
N VAL A 263 -17.71 -2.88 -0.48
CA VAL A 263 -17.45 -3.82 -1.58
C VAL A 263 -17.70 -3.12 -2.91
N LEU A 264 -16.74 -3.21 -3.82
CA LEU A 264 -16.73 -2.54 -5.11
C LEU A 264 -16.62 -3.58 -6.24
N GLU A 265 -17.33 -3.35 -7.33
CA GLU A 265 -17.19 -4.14 -8.56
C GLU A 265 -15.92 -3.74 -9.31
N ALA A 266 -14.76 -4.08 -8.73
CA ALA A 266 -13.44 -3.75 -9.22
C ALA A 266 -12.46 -4.91 -9.01
N GLY A 267 -11.31 -4.84 -9.67
CA GLY A 267 -10.20 -5.78 -9.52
C GLY A 267 -9.29 -5.45 -8.34
N HIS A 268 -7.99 -5.73 -8.52
CA HIS A 268 -6.96 -5.63 -7.47
C HIS A 268 -6.64 -4.19 -7.04
N CYS A 269 -6.83 -3.23 -7.93
CA CYS A 269 -6.45 -1.83 -7.72
C CYS A 269 -7.68 -0.89 -7.78
N PRO A 270 -8.66 -1.04 -6.87
CA PRO A 270 -9.93 -0.30 -6.97
C PRO A 270 -9.75 1.22 -6.96
N HIS A 271 -8.71 1.73 -6.30
CA HIS A 271 -8.40 3.17 -6.23
C HIS A 271 -8.04 3.80 -7.58
N ASP A 272 -7.49 3.02 -8.52
CA ASP A 272 -7.17 3.49 -9.88
C ASP A 272 -8.25 3.02 -10.89
N GLU A 273 -8.92 1.89 -10.64
CA GLU A 273 -9.93 1.32 -11.54
C GLU A 273 -11.29 2.03 -11.42
N VAL A 274 -11.75 2.27 -10.20
CA VAL A 274 -13.04 2.92 -9.90
C VAL A 274 -12.85 4.09 -8.90
N PRO A 275 -12.00 5.09 -9.27
CA PRO A 275 -11.54 6.10 -8.34
C PRO A 275 -12.66 6.92 -7.70
N ASP A 276 -13.73 7.23 -8.41
CA ASP A 276 -14.85 8.02 -7.89
C ASP A 276 -15.54 7.30 -6.73
N GLN A 277 -15.72 5.97 -6.83
CA GLN A 277 -16.34 5.18 -5.78
C GLN A 277 -15.41 5.08 -4.55
N VAL A 278 -14.11 4.87 -4.78
CA VAL A 278 -13.13 4.83 -3.69
C VAL A 278 -13.00 6.18 -3.00
N ASN A 279 -12.89 7.26 -3.76
CA ASN A 279 -12.82 8.63 -3.21
C ASN A 279 -14.07 8.97 -2.40
N GLY A 280 -15.26 8.65 -2.92
CA GLY A 280 -16.52 8.83 -2.21
C GLY A 280 -16.58 8.07 -0.89
N ALA A 281 -16.26 6.77 -0.91
CA ALA A 281 -16.23 5.93 0.29
C ALA A 281 -15.21 6.43 1.33
N LEU A 282 -14.02 6.85 0.89
CA LEU A 282 -13.01 7.45 1.76
C LEU A 282 -13.50 8.75 2.39
N LEU A 283 -13.98 9.70 1.59
CA LEU A 283 -14.45 11.00 2.08
C LEU A 283 -15.64 10.87 3.05
N ASP A 284 -16.55 9.93 2.80
CA ASP A 284 -17.68 9.69 3.70
C ASP A 284 -17.24 9.02 5.02
N TRP A 285 -16.25 8.12 4.95
CA TRP A 285 -15.71 7.48 6.14
C TRP A 285 -14.90 8.48 6.99
N LEU A 286 -14.13 9.37 6.37
CA LEU A 286 -13.34 10.42 7.05
C LEU A 286 -14.18 11.42 7.83
N LYS A 287 -15.46 11.60 7.47
CA LYS A 287 -16.41 12.49 8.21
C LYS A 287 -16.92 11.87 9.50
N ARG A 288 -16.70 10.59 9.75
CA ARG A 288 -17.20 9.92 10.96
C ARG A 288 -16.50 10.47 12.19
N PRO A 289 -17.23 10.70 13.30
CA PRO A 289 -16.68 11.29 14.53
C PRO A 289 -15.46 10.52 15.06
N GLU A 290 -15.48 9.18 15.00
CA GLU A 290 -14.39 8.32 15.47
C GLU A 290 -13.09 8.48 14.65
N VAL A 291 -13.17 9.01 13.42
CA VAL A 291 -12.02 9.29 12.57
C VAL A 291 -11.63 10.77 12.66
N SER A 292 -12.61 11.67 12.48
CA SER A 292 -12.37 13.11 12.41
C SER A 292 -11.96 13.72 13.76
N GLN A 293 -12.36 13.12 14.89
CA GLN A 293 -12.08 13.62 16.24
C GLN A 293 -10.91 12.90 16.94
N SER A 294 -10.20 12.02 16.24
CA SER A 294 -9.04 11.30 16.81
C SER A 294 -7.93 12.23 17.32
N THR A 295 -8.01 13.53 17.01
CA THR A 295 -7.07 14.58 17.46
C THR A 295 -7.30 15.09 18.87
N GLY A 296 -8.48 14.85 19.48
CA GLY A 296 -8.88 15.47 20.76
C GLY A 296 -8.31 14.84 22.03
N LEU A 297 -7.61 13.69 21.96
CA LEU A 297 -7.17 12.96 23.17
C LEU A 297 -5.76 13.33 23.68
N VAL A 298 -5.03 14.22 23.01
CA VAL A 298 -3.64 14.57 23.39
C VAL A 298 -3.57 15.82 24.29
N ALA A 299 -4.63 16.61 24.45
CA ALA A 299 -4.62 17.90 25.15
C ALA A 299 -4.98 17.86 26.64
N GLY A 300 -5.08 16.71 27.28
CA GLY A 300 -5.68 16.61 28.62
C GLY A 300 -5.01 15.68 29.62
N GLN A 301 -3.69 15.55 29.67
CA GLN A 301 -2.98 15.02 30.86
C GLN A 301 -1.56 15.63 30.95
N SER A 302 -1.48 16.78 31.55
CA SER A 302 -0.25 17.30 32.18
C SER A 302 -0.38 17.21 33.70
#